data_7ed3f9b7690916eec395fe5e0c7cee09
#
_entry.id   7ed3f9b7690916eec395fe5e0c7cee09
#
_cell.length_a   1.000
_cell.length_b   1.000
_cell.length_c   1.000
_cell.angle_alpha   90.00
_cell.angle_beta   90.00
_cell.angle_gamma   90.00
#
_symmetry.space_group_name_H-M   'P 1'
#
loop_
_entity.id
_entity.type
_entity.pdbx_description
1 polymer ?
#
loop_
_entity_poly.entity_id
_entity_poly.type
_entity_poly.pdbx_seq_one_letter_code
_entity_poly.pdbx_strand_id
1 'polypeptide(L)'
;ARLRALAGDAHAVAHRRRAAAPTGAADVPRDAADVPRDAERPADTGRRRSSWTARPSWTPRALLTPVAVRTALGCALAGYASLALGVGRPYWALVTAASLYQANLTLTWSRGVQRVVGNLVGVLAFAALVPLAHLGPAALVLCCLALAFGAEALISRNYWLGTVCVTPMALLVTEFVRLADPGELITDRLLDTLVGALVGFLAAVVVMDRRAGDRVAHALAAVERAHAQTLRTAGDPDAAPGALPTARRALSAALVELRAVTDTASGEWWQRALPTERVTHVERAGHRTLAATVRQHGFQAAEGARA
;
A
#
# COMPACT_ATOMS: atom_id res chain seq x y z
N ALA A 1 -4.78 23.48 -13.40
CA ALA A 1 -6.15 23.59 -12.85
C ALA A 1 -6.74 22.21 -12.52
N ARG A 2 -6.57 21.17 -13.38
CA ARG A 2 -7.16 19.81 -13.15
C ARG A 2 -6.55 19.03 -11.97
N LEU A 3 -5.29 19.23 -11.62
CA LEU A 3 -4.64 18.56 -10.49
C LEU A 3 -5.09 19.09 -9.12
N ARG A 4 -5.54 20.36 -9.03
CA ARG A 4 -6.11 20.92 -7.80
C ARG A 4 -7.53 20.42 -7.50
N ALA A 5 -8.32 20.10 -8.52
CA ALA A 5 -9.66 19.56 -8.34
C ALA A 5 -9.64 18.13 -7.75
N LEU A 6 -8.71 17.29 -8.21
CA LEU A 6 -8.57 15.90 -7.71
C LEU A 6 -8.06 15.82 -6.26
N ALA A 7 -7.26 16.79 -5.81
CA ALA A 7 -6.82 16.85 -4.41
C ALA A 7 -7.94 17.32 -3.46
N GLY A 8 -8.88 18.14 -3.93
CA GLY A 8 -10.04 18.61 -3.16
C GLY A 8 -11.05 17.50 -2.86
N ASP A 9 -11.30 16.61 -3.82
CA ASP A 9 -12.29 15.54 -3.67
C ASP A 9 -11.84 14.44 -2.69
N ALA A 10 -10.54 14.15 -2.62
CA ALA A 10 -9.99 13.18 -1.67
C ALA A 10 -10.14 13.65 -0.21
N HIS A 11 -10.00 14.95 0.04
CA HIS A 11 -10.19 15.52 1.39
C HIS A 11 -11.66 15.55 1.81
N ALA A 12 -12.58 15.80 0.91
CA ALA A 12 -14.02 15.83 1.20
C ALA A 12 -14.58 14.45 1.58
N VAL A 13 -14.05 13.38 0.99
CA VAL A 13 -14.44 11.98 1.31
C VAL A 13 -13.91 11.55 2.68
N ALA A 14 -12.71 11.98 3.07
CA ALA A 14 -12.14 11.66 4.39
C ALA A 14 -12.89 12.36 5.55
N HIS A 15 -13.34 13.60 5.35
CA HIS A 15 -14.11 14.34 6.35
C HIS A 15 -15.53 13.80 6.57
N ARG A 16 -16.21 13.30 5.54
CA ARG A 16 -17.56 12.69 5.67
C ARG A 16 -17.56 11.38 6.43
N ARG A 17 -16.46 10.62 6.45
CA ARG A 17 -16.35 9.38 7.25
C ARG A 17 -16.16 9.62 8.74
N ARG A 18 -15.70 10.79 9.17
CA ARG A 18 -15.55 11.14 10.60
C ARG A 18 -16.80 11.70 11.25
N ALA A 19 -17.78 12.17 10.48
CA ALA A 19 -19.01 12.76 10.99
C ALA A 19 -20.17 11.77 11.26
N ALA A 20 -19.98 10.48 10.97
CA ALA A 20 -20.99 9.45 11.14
C ALA A 20 -20.65 8.43 12.26
N ALA A 21 -20.26 8.91 13.44
CA ALA A 21 -20.21 8.08 14.64
C ALA A 21 -21.47 8.39 15.48
N PRO A 22 -22.35 7.41 15.79
CA PRO A 22 -23.50 7.65 16.63
C PRO A 22 -23.05 7.75 18.10
N THR A 23 -23.18 8.93 18.68
CA THR A 23 -23.24 9.13 20.14
C THR A 23 -24.62 8.78 20.60
N GLY A 24 -24.74 7.67 21.34
CA GLY A 24 -26.00 7.27 21.98
C GLY A 24 -25.75 6.17 22.98
N ALA A 25 -25.26 6.53 24.17
CA ALA A 25 -25.37 5.68 25.35
C ALA A 25 -26.81 5.74 25.81
N ALA A 26 -27.57 4.66 25.67
CA ALA A 26 -28.86 4.48 26.29
C ALA A 26 -28.73 3.48 27.45
N ASP A 27 -29.14 3.93 28.62
CA ASP A 27 -29.31 3.19 29.86
C ASP A 27 -30.08 1.87 29.67
N VAL A 28 -29.51 0.77 30.16
CA VAL A 28 -30.19 -0.52 30.28
C VAL A 28 -30.53 -0.76 31.75
N PRO A 29 -31.82 -0.97 32.12
CA PRO A 29 -32.21 -1.29 33.50
C PRO A 29 -31.68 -2.67 33.92
N ARG A 30 -31.07 -2.73 35.11
CA ARG A 30 -30.78 -3.98 35.82
C ARG A 30 -32.02 -4.41 36.55
N ASP A 31 -32.76 -5.36 35.98
CA ASP A 31 -33.64 -6.26 36.77
C ASP A 31 -34.27 -7.29 35.85
N ALA A 32 -33.74 -8.50 35.85
CA ALA A 32 -34.45 -9.76 35.59
C ALA A 32 -33.53 -10.93 35.95
N ALA A 33 -33.66 -11.38 37.19
CA ALA A 33 -33.26 -12.71 37.60
C ALA A 33 -34.26 -13.73 37.03
N ASP A 34 -33.76 -14.97 36.85
CA ASP A 34 -34.49 -16.19 36.51
C ASP A 34 -34.84 -16.45 35.04
N VAL A 35 -33.94 -17.17 34.38
CA VAL A 35 -34.24 -18.03 33.23
C VAL A 35 -33.57 -19.41 33.41
N PRO A 36 -34.30 -20.53 33.21
CA PRO A 36 -33.85 -21.91 33.54
C PRO A 36 -32.67 -22.37 32.65
N ARG A 37 -31.76 -23.12 33.27
CA ARG A 37 -30.51 -23.65 32.67
C ARG A 37 -30.70 -25.00 31.94
N ASP A 38 -31.70 -25.18 31.13
CA ASP A 38 -31.83 -26.39 30.31
C ASP A 38 -32.41 -26.03 28.95
N ALA A 39 -31.57 -25.44 28.11
CA ALA A 39 -31.81 -25.33 26.67
C ALA A 39 -30.56 -25.71 25.93
N GLU A 40 -30.69 -26.72 25.10
CA GLU A 40 -29.80 -27.41 24.22
C GLU A 40 -28.69 -26.48 23.60
N ARG A 41 -27.42 -26.94 23.69
CA ARG A 41 -26.31 -26.34 22.99
C ARG A 41 -26.57 -26.38 21.47
N PRO A 42 -26.67 -25.24 20.79
CA PRO A 42 -26.63 -25.24 19.35
C PRO A 42 -25.24 -25.69 18.90
N ALA A 43 -25.25 -26.58 17.91
CA ALA A 43 -24.06 -27.13 17.25
C ALA A 43 -23.04 -26.04 16.98
N ASP A 44 -21.78 -26.39 17.24
CA ASP A 44 -20.55 -25.70 16.96
C ASP A 44 -20.57 -25.03 15.57
N THR A 45 -21.04 -23.79 15.51
CA THR A 45 -20.83 -22.92 14.34
C THR A 45 -19.36 -22.56 14.38
N GLY A 46 -18.58 -23.32 13.63
CA GLY A 46 -17.15 -23.17 13.48
C GLY A 46 -16.75 -21.70 13.46
N ARG A 47 -16.26 -21.23 14.59
CA ARG A 47 -15.61 -19.93 14.76
C ARG A 47 -14.53 -19.84 13.71
N ARG A 48 -14.85 -19.22 12.57
CA ARG A 48 -13.86 -18.87 11.55
C ARG A 48 -12.77 -18.09 12.26
N ARG A 49 -11.73 -18.81 12.69
CA ARG A 49 -10.49 -18.17 13.10
C ARG A 49 -10.09 -17.26 11.96
N SER A 50 -10.08 -15.95 12.24
CA SER A 50 -9.62 -14.95 11.29
C SER A 50 -8.25 -15.42 10.79
N SER A 51 -8.10 -15.56 9.50
CA SER A 51 -6.91 -16.09 8.81
C SER A 51 -5.72 -15.13 8.83
N TRP A 52 -5.60 -14.33 9.89
CA TRP A 52 -4.44 -13.44 10.10
C TRP A 52 -3.14 -14.20 10.42
N THR A 53 -3.23 -15.52 10.66
CA THR A 53 -2.07 -16.39 10.90
C THR A 53 -1.69 -17.26 9.70
N ALA A 54 -2.21 -16.97 8.49
CA ALA A 54 -1.67 -17.59 7.29
C ALA A 54 -0.20 -17.17 7.18
N ARG A 55 0.70 -18.04 7.65
CA ARG A 55 2.14 -17.90 7.39
C ARG A 55 2.29 -17.75 5.89
N PRO A 56 2.94 -16.68 5.39
CA PRO A 56 3.22 -16.60 3.98
C PRO A 56 3.99 -17.87 3.60
N SER A 57 3.38 -18.72 2.78
CA SER A 57 4.07 -19.86 2.19
C SER A 57 5.12 -19.28 1.25
N TRP A 58 6.37 -19.25 1.69
CA TRP A 58 7.52 -18.85 0.88
C TRP A 58 7.72 -19.90 -0.22
N THR A 59 6.92 -19.79 -1.26
CA THR A 59 7.12 -20.61 -2.45
C THR A 59 8.26 -20.01 -3.26
N PRO A 60 9.15 -20.84 -3.84
CA PRO A 60 10.24 -20.35 -4.70
C PRO A 60 9.75 -19.42 -5.83
N ARG A 61 8.49 -19.60 -6.26
CA ARG A 61 7.83 -18.73 -7.26
C ARG A 61 7.60 -17.31 -6.77
N ALA A 62 7.44 -17.07 -5.46
CA ALA A 62 7.30 -15.72 -4.90
C ALA A 62 8.60 -14.92 -5.02
N LEU A 63 9.76 -15.58 -4.99
CA LEU A 63 11.08 -14.97 -5.18
C LEU A 63 11.34 -14.54 -6.63
N LEU A 64 10.61 -15.08 -7.59
CA LEU A 64 10.74 -14.77 -9.03
C LEU A 64 9.72 -13.72 -9.50
N THR A 65 9.07 -13.02 -8.59
CA THR A 65 8.20 -11.90 -8.98
C THR A 65 9.04 -10.79 -9.61
N PRO A 66 8.54 -10.07 -10.63
CA PRO A 66 9.27 -8.96 -11.25
C PRO A 66 9.77 -7.92 -10.24
N VAL A 67 9.00 -7.69 -9.17
CA VAL A 67 9.38 -6.78 -8.09
C VAL A 67 10.59 -7.30 -7.31
N ALA A 68 10.61 -8.59 -6.94
CA ALA A 68 11.73 -9.18 -6.22
C ALA A 68 13.02 -9.17 -7.07
N VAL A 69 12.92 -9.49 -8.35
CA VAL A 69 14.05 -9.44 -9.29
C VAL A 69 14.56 -8.01 -9.46
N ARG A 70 13.67 -7.04 -9.66
CA ARG A 70 14.03 -5.60 -9.72
C ARG A 70 14.79 -5.19 -8.46
N THR A 71 14.24 -5.53 -7.29
CA THR A 71 14.84 -5.17 -6.00
C THR A 71 16.23 -5.78 -5.85
N ALA A 72 16.37 -7.08 -6.09
CA ALA A 72 17.64 -7.78 -5.95
C ALA A 72 18.71 -7.23 -6.90
N LEU A 73 18.39 -7.11 -8.18
CA LEU A 73 19.31 -6.58 -9.20
C LEU A 73 19.65 -5.10 -8.93
N GLY A 74 18.66 -4.27 -8.65
CA GLY A 74 18.89 -2.86 -8.42
C GLY A 74 19.70 -2.59 -7.17
N CYS A 75 19.47 -3.32 -6.07
CA CYS A 75 20.29 -3.20 -4.88
C CYS A 75 21.73 -3.67 -5.12
N ALA A 76 21.91 -4.82 -5.76
CA ALA A 76 23.23 -5.35 -6.07
C ALA A 76 24.02 -4.39 -6.98
N LEU A 77 23.41 -3.93 -8.07
CA LEU A 77 24.03 -3.00 -9.02
C LEU A 77 24.31 -1.64 -8.39
N ALA A 78 23.41 -1.10 -7.57
CA ALA A 78 23.61 0.19 -6.91
C ALA A 78 24.75 0.12 -5.89
N GLY A 79 24.82 -0.92 -5.08
CA GLY A 79 25.91 -1.13 -4.14
C GLY A 79 27.25 -1.32 -4.85
N TYR A 80 27.27 -2.11 -5.93
CA TYR A 80 28.47 -2.34 -6.71
C TYR A 80 28.94 -1.07 -7.46
N ALA A 81 28.02 -0.30 -8.03
CA ALA A 81 28.35 0.96 -8.69
C ALA A 81 28.92 1.99 -7.70
N SER A 82 28.34 2.12 -6.51
CA SER A 82 28.87 3.00 -5.45
C SER A 82 30.28 2.57 -5.03
N LEU A 83 30.50 1.26 -4.85
CA LEU A 83 31.81 0.71 -4.52
C LEU A 83 32.86 0.99 -5.63
N ALA A 84 32.46 0.80 -6.90
CA ALA A 84 33.34 1.03 -8.07
C ALA A 84 33.70 2.51 -8.24
N LEU A 85 32.82 3.42 -7.83
CA LEU A 85 33.07 4.88 -7.81
C LEU A 85 33.90 5.34 -6.61
N GLY A 86 34.28 4.42 -5.71
CA GLY A 86 35.06 4.75 -4.51
C GLY A 86 34.29 5.55 -3.46
N VAL A 87 32.96 5.55 -3.48
CA VAL A 87 32.13 6.22 -2.47
C VAL A 87 32.25 5.46 -1.16
N GLY A 88 32.49 6.17 -0.07
CA GLY A 88 32.89 5.58 1.22
C GLY A 88 31.87 4.67 1.90
N ARG A 89 30.59 4.71 1.47
CA ARG A 89 29.51 3.99 2.17
C ARG A 89 28.48 3.36 1.22
N PRO A 90 28.85 2.35 0.41
CA PRO A 90 28.02 1.76 -0.64
C PRO A 90 26.67 1.20 -0.16
N TYR A 91 26.53 0.90 1.15
CA TYR A 91 25.25 0.46 1.73
C TYR A 91 24.15 1.53 1.65
N TRP A 92 24.49 2.81 1.57
CA TRP A 92 23.49 3.87 1.39
C TRP A 92 22.89 3.87 -0.01
N ALA A 93 23.69 3.60 -1.04
CA ALA A 93 23.20 3.41 -2.41
C ALA A 93 22.25 2.22 -2.49
N LEU A 94 22.61 1.10 -1.85
CA LEU A 94 21.80 -0.10 -1.76
C LEU A 94 20.45 0.17 -1.07
N VAL A 95 20.47 0.84 0.10
CA VAL A 95 19.25 1.23 0.83
C VAL A 95 18.39 2.18 0.00
N THR A 96 19.02 3.11 -0.72
CA THR A 96 18.30 4.01 -1.63
C THR A 96 17.61 3.23 -2.72
N ALA A 97 18.31 2.36 -3.45
CA ALA A 97 17.72 1.51 -4.48
C ALA A 97 16.57 0.65 -3.91
N ALA A 98 16.77 0.00 -2.76
CA ALA A 98 15.75 -0.83 -2.12
C ALA A 98 14.46 -0.05 -1.80
N SER A 99 14.59 1.21 -1.41
CA SER A 99 13.45 2.05 -1.00
C SER A 99 12.63 2.61 -2.15
N LEU A 100 13.12 2.51 -3.40
CA LEU A 100 12.45 3.07 -4.58
C LEU A 100 11.31 2.20 -5.10
N TYR A 101 11.49 0.89 -5.04
CA TYR A 101 10.60 -0.03 -5.76
C TYR A 101 9.17 0.01 -5.27
N GLN A 102 8.27 0.28 -6.20
CA GLN A 102 6.84 0.36 -6.02
C GLN A 102 6.13 -0.60 -6.99
N ALA A 103 4.80 -0.65 -6.91
CA ALA A 103 3.97 -1.53 -7.72
C ALA A 103 4.15 -1.30 -9.23
N ASN A 104 4.46 -0.07 -9.65
CA ASN A 104 4.68 0.29 -11.06
C ASN A 104 5.79 1.34 -11.22
N LEU A 105 6.17 1.61 -12.47
CA LEU A 105 7.31 2.48 -12.80
C LEU A 105 7.04 3.95 -12.45
N THR A 106 5.82 4.44 -12.66
CA THR A 106 5.43 5.83 -12.33
C THR A 106 5.57 6.10 -10.83
N LEU A 107 5.11 5.17 -10.00
CA LEU A 107 5.25 5.27 -8.54
C LEU A 107 6.72 5.15 -8.11
N THR A 108 7.49 4.27 -8.76
CA THR A 108 8.94 4.13 -8.52
C THR A 108 9.68 5.43 -8.83
N TRP A 109 9.37 6.08 -9.97
CA TRP A 109 9.93 7.39 -10.32
C TRP A 109 9.58 8.46 -9.28
N SER A 110 8.28 8.58 -8.95
CA SER A 110 7.83 9.55 -7.94
C SER A 110 8.53 9.34 -6.59
N ARG A 111 8.70 8.08 -6.19
CA ARG A 111 9.41 7.72 -4.95
C ARG A 111 10.89 8.10 -5.03
N GLY A 112 11.52 7.90 -6.20
CA GLY A 112 12.92 8.29 -6.45
C GLY A 112 13.13 9.78 -6.30
N VAL A 113 12.30 10.59 -6.95
CA VAL A 113 12.34 12.05 -6.83
C VAL A 113 12.14 12.50 -5.40
N GLN A 114 11.14 11.97 -4.70
CA GLN A 114 10.88 12.27 -3.29
C GLN A 114 12.07 11.90 -2.39
N ARG A 115 12.75 10.78 -2.69
CA ARG A 115 13.94 10.35 -1.96
C ARG A 115 15.11 11.30 -2.15
N VAL A 116 15.39 11.69 -3.39
CA VAL A 116 16.48 12.63 -3.72
C VAL A 116 16.22 13.99 -3.07
N VAL A 117 15.01 14.56 -3.24
CA VAL A 117 14.64 15.84 -2.65
C VAL A 117 14.68 15.78 -1.12
N GLY A 118 14.11 14.72 -0.52
CA GLY A 118 14.13 14.54 0.92
C GLY A 118 15.53 14.39 1.50
N ASN A 119 16.44 13.69 0.80
CA ASN A 119 17.84 13.59 1.20
C ASN A 119 18.57 14.93 1.10
N LEU A 120 18.35 15.69 0.00
CA LEU A 120 18.99 16.99 -0.18
C LEU A 120 18.59 17.95 0.96
N VAL A 121 17.31 18.07 1.24
CA VAL A 121 16.81 18.89 2.36
C VAL A 121 17.28 18.32 3.71
N GLY A 122 17.31 16.99 3.87
CA GLY A 122 17.77 16.33 5.07
C GLY A 122 19.26 16.54 5.37
N VAL A 123 20.10 16.61 4.32
CA VAL A 123 21.52 16.95 4.45
C VAL A 123 21.70 18.40 4.92
N LEU A 124 20.90 19.34 4.41
CA LEU A 124 20.91 20.71 4.91
C LEU A 124 20.46 20.80 6.38
N ALA A 125 19.43 20.02 6.74
CA ALA A 125 18.99 19.92 8.12
C ALA A 125 20.08 19.32 9.02
N PHE A 126 20.83 18.31 8.54
CA PHE A 126 21.99 17.76 9.26
C PHE A 126 23.05 18.83 9.52
N ALA A 127 23.49 19.57 8.49
CA ALA A 127 24.47 20.64 8.63
C ALA A 127 24.04 21.70 9.65
N ALA A 128 22.75 22.03 9.70
CA ALA A 128 22.20 22.97 10.68
C ALA A 128 22.15 22.39 12.11
N LEU A 129 22.01 21.08 12.27
CA LEU A 129 21.89 20.41 13.58
C LEU A 129 23.24 20.00 14.17
N VAL A 130 24.31 19.88 13.37
CA VAL A 130 25.66 19.51 13.84
C VAL A 130 26.12 20.35 15.04
N PRO A 131 26.06 21.72 15.00
CA PRO A 131 26.49 22.50 16.13
C PRO A 131 25.71 22.23 17.43
N LEU A 132 24.40 21.94 17.29
CA LEU A 132 23.54 21.59 18.42
C LEU A 132 23.89 20.22 19.00
N ALA A 133 24.12 19.24 18.11
CA ALA A 133 24.50 17.89 18.51
C ALA A 133 25.85 17.82 19.22
N HIS A 134 26.79 18.72 18.92
CA HIS A 134 28.09 18.83 19.54
C HIS A 134 28.06 19.48 20.94
N LEU A 135 26.94 20.00 21.44
CA LEU A 135 26.80 20.48 22.81
C LEU A 135 26.92 19.36 23.85
N GLY A 136 26.77 18.10 23.44
CA GLY A 136 26.99 16.95 24.29
C GLY A 136 26.07 15.75 23.94
N PRO A 137 26.33 14.59 24.57
CA PRO A 137 25.58 13.35 24.26
C PRO A 137 24.09 13.49 24.48
N ALA A 138 23.63 14.23 25.47
CA ALA A 138 22.21 14.46 25.72
C ALA A 138 21.53 15.25 24.57
N ALA A 139 22.21 16.29 24.05
CA ALA A 139 21.72 17.08 22.94
C ALA A 139 21.60 16.21 21.65
N LEU A 140 22.63 15.39 21.39
CA LEU A 140 22.60 14.44 20.27
C LEU A 140 21.42 13.48 20.38
N VAL A 141 21.20 12.85 21.54
CA VAL A 141 20.09 11.91 21.76
C VAL A 141 18.74 12.61 21.57
N LEU A 142 18.58 13.83 22.11
CA LEU A 142 17.35 14.60 21.94
C LEU A 142 17.10 14.98 20.47
N CYS A 143 18.13 15.36 19.73
CA CYS A 143 18.02 15.60 18.28
C CYS A 143 17.56 14.34 17.54
N CYS A 144 18.19 13.19 17.82
CA CYS A 144 17.81 11.92 17.19
C CYS A 144 16.37 11.51 17.53
N LEU A 145 15.94 11.67 18.79
CA LEU A 145 14.56 11.36 19.20
C LEU A 145 13.54 12.29 18.54
N ALA A 146 13.82 13.59 18.47
CA ALA A 146 12.96 14.56 17.80
C ALA A 146 12.84 14.26 16.30
N LEU A 147 13.95 13.91 15.64
CA LEU A 147 13.97 13.51 14.22
C LEU A 147 13.25 12.17 13.98
N ALA A 148 13.42 11.19 14.88
CA ALA A 148 12.71 9.91 14.81
C ALA A 148 11.18 10.12 14.94
N PHE A 149 10.76 10.91 15.94
CA PHE A 149 9.36 11.26 16.11
C PHE A 149 8.81 12.02 14.89
N GLY A 150 9.57 12.98 14.37
CA GLY A 150 9.22 13.71 13.14
C GLY A 150 9.08 12.79 11.94
N ALA A 151 10.00 11.83 11.78
CA ALA A 151 9.93 10.84 10.71
C ALA A 151 8.64 10.01 10.77
N GLU A 152 8.31 9.44 11.93
CA GLU A 152 7.08 8.65 12.13
C GLU A 152 5.81 9.48 11.91
N ALA A 153 5.77 10.70 12.41
CA ALA A 153 4.62 11.59 12.27
C ALA A 153 4.38 12.05 10.83
N LEU A 154 5.44 12.22 10.05
CA LEU A 154 5.38 12.82 8.71
C LEU A 154 5.36 11.79 7.58
N ILE A 155 5.95 10.61 7.76
CA ILE A 155 6.06 9.59 6.71
C ILE A 155 4.69 9.11 6.21
N SER A 156 3.69 9.08 7.09
CA SER A 156 2.31 8.72 6.77
C SER A 156 1.59 9.77 5.93
N ARG A 157 2.07 11.02 5.95
CA ARG A 157 1.50 12.13 5.17
C ARG A 157 2.19 12.26 3.82
N ASN A 158 3.52 12.30 3.84
CA ASN A 158 4.34 12.40 2.63
C ASN A 158 5.70 11.76 2.85
N TYR A 159 6.08 10.86 1.97
CA TYR A 159 7.33 10.13 2.07
C TYR A 159 8.58 11.02 2.11
N TRP A 160 8.63 12.10 1.30
CA TRP A 160 9.78 13.00 1.26
C TRP A 160 10.01 13.72 2.59
N LEU A 161 8.93 14.09 3.32
CA LEU A 161 9.03 14.70 4.65
C LEU A 161 9.62 13.74 5.67
N GLY A 162 9.21 12.46 5.64
CA GLY A 162 9.85 11.43 6.47
C GLY A 162 11.33 11.30 6.15
N THR A 163 11.71 11.32 4.87
CA THR A 163 13.10 11.25 4.43
C THR A 163 13.92 12.45 4.93
N VAL A 164 13.35 13.65 4.97
CA VAL A 164 13.98 14.87 5.53
C VAL A 164 14.39 14.67 6.98
N CYS A 165 13.60 13.95 7.78
CA CYS A 165 13.91 13.66 9.17
C CYS A 165 14.87 12.46 9.33
N VAL A 166 14.68 11.41 8.54
CA VAL A 166 15.50 10.18 8.62
C VAL A 166 16.95 10.44 8.21
N THR A 167 17.19 11.30 7.21
CA THR A 167 18.54 11.57 6.70
C THR A 167 19.45 12.21 7.74
N PRO A 168 19.10 13.33 8.40
CA PRO A 168 19.95 13.92 9.42
C PRO A 168 20.10 13.01 10.64
N MET A 169 19.06 12.28 11.04
CA MET A 169 19.15 11.30 12.13
C MET A 169 20.22 10.23 11.84
N ALA A 170 20.20 9.66 10.63
CA ALA A 170 21.15 8.63 10.24
C ALA A 170 22.59 9.17 10.15
N LEU A 171 22.76 10.41 9.69
CA LEU A 171 24.07 11.06 9.62
C LEU A 171 24.61 11.39 10.99
N LEU A 172 23.80 11.93 11.91
CA LEU A 172 24.19 12.22 13.30
C LEU A 172 24.64 10.96 14.04
N VAL A 173 23.89 9.86 13.89
CA VAL A 173 24.28 8.57 14.50
C VAL A 173 25.60 8.06 13.90
N THR A 174 25.82 8.21 12.60
CA THR A 174 27.04 7.76 11.93
C THR A 174 28.25 8.59 12.35
N GLU A 175 28.10 9.91 12.46
CA GLU A 175 29.13 10.83 12.93
C GLU A 175 29.56 10.50 14.36
N PHE A 176 28.61 10.34 15.26
CA PHE A 176 28.85 10.02 16.65
C PHE A 176 29.62 8.70 16.83
N VAL A 177 29.25 7.66 16.07
CA VAL A 177 29.90 6.33 16.19
C VAL A 177 31.31 6.33 15.61
N ARG A 178 31.58 7.10 14.56
CA ARG A 178 32.84 7.02 13.81
C ARG A 178 33.72 8.26 13.85
N LEU A 179 33.27 9.35 14.47
CA LEU A 179 33.95 10.66 14.48
C LEU A 179 34.40 11.06 13.05
N ALA A 180 33.56 10.83 12.06
CA ALA A 180 33.85 11.13 10.66
C ALA A 180 33.63 12.61 10.38
N ASP A 181 34.38 13.16 9.42
CA ASP A 181 34.20 14.55 9.00
C ASP A 181 32.77 14.77 8.41
N PRO A 182 32.03 15.77 8.93
CA PRO A 182 30.67 16.08 8.42
C PRO A 182 30.64 16.34 6.92
N GLY A 183 31.66 16.93 6.33
CA GLY A 183 31.76 17.21 4.91
C GLY A 183 31.82 15.94 4.05
N GLU A 184 32.61 14.94 4.49
CA GLU A 184 32.66 13.64 3.83
C GLU A 184 31.32 12.91 3.94
N LEU A 185 30.68 12.95 5.12
CA LEU A 185 29.37 12.32 5.33
C LEU A 185 28.32 12.91 4.39
N ILE A 186 28.30 14.22 4.21
CA ILE A 186 27.39 14.93 3.32
C ILE A 186 27.62 14.49 1.88
N THR A 187 28.87 14.52 1.44
CA THR A 187 29.24 14.17 0.06
C THR A 187 28.91 12.71 -0.27
N ASP A 188 29.32 11.78 0.58
CA ASP A 188 29.00 10.36 0.45
C ASP A 188 27.48 10.15 0.38
N ARG A 189 26.74 10.81 1.27
CA ARG A 189 25.27 10.67 1.32
C ARG A 189 24.58 11.15 0.03
N LEU A 190 25.04 12.27 -0.53
CA LEU A 190 24.50 12.80 -1.78
C LEU A 190 24.84 11.89 -2.97
N LEU A 191 26.10 11.48 -3.08
CA LEU A 191 26.55 10.61 -4.16
C LEU A 191 25.85 9.25 -4.10
N ASP A 192 25.82 8.60 -2.95
CA ASP A 192 25.12 7.31 -2.78
C ASP A 192 23.61 7.41 -3.07
N THR A 193 22.99 8.53 -2.71
CA THR A 193 21.58 8.73 -3.01
C THR A 193 21.36 8.86 -4.52
N LEU A 194 22.18 9.62 -5.21
CA LEU A 194 22.09 9.80 -6.66
C LEU A 194 22.39 8.50 -7.40
N VAL A 195 23.48 7.82 -7.05
CA VAL A 195 23.84 6.53 -7.63
C VAL A 195 22.76 5.49 -7.38
N GLY A 196 22.30 5.36 -6.14
CA GLY A 196 21.24 4.42 -5.76
C GLY A 196 19.92 4.70 -6.46
N ALA A 197 19.53 5.98 -6.58
CA ALA A 197 18.32 6.39 -7.29
C ALA A 197 18.41 6.12 -8.80
N LEU A 198 19.54 6.49 -9.43
CA LEU A 198 19.74 6.30 -10.86
C LEU A 198 19.80 4.82 -11.22
N VAL A 199 20.68 4.06 -10.58
CA VAL A 199 20.87 2.63 -10.86
C VAL A 199 19.63 1.83 -10.49
N GLY A 200 19.00 2.14 -9.37
CA GLY A 200 17.75 1.51 -8.96
C GLY A 200 16.61 1.76 -9.94
N PHE A 201 16.50 2.98 -10.46
CA PHE A 201 15.52 3.32 -11.49
C PHE A 201 15.82 2.64 -12.83
N LEU A 202 17.08 2.63 -13.28
CA LEU A 202 17.47 1.92 -14.49
C LEU A 202 17.17 0.42 -14.40
N ALA A 203 17.44 -0.21 -13.26
CA ALA A 203 17.08 -1.60 -13.03
C ALA A 203 15.55 -1.81 -13.09
N ALA A 204 14.75 -0.87 -12.57
CA ALA A 204 13.29 -0.91 -12.68
C ALA A 204 12.81 -0.83 -14.14
N VAL A 205 13.47 -0.04 -14.96
CA VAL A 205 13.18 0.07 -16.42
C VAL A 205 13.58 -1.19 -17.17
N VAL A 206 14.76 -1.76 -16.87
CA VAL A 206 15.27 -2.96 -17.56
C VAL A 206 14.44 -4.20 -17.20
N VAL A 207 14.09 -4.37 -15.93
CA VAL A 207 13.24 -5.48 -15.46
C VAL A 207 11.78 -5.07 -15.51
N MET A 208 11.25 -4.88 -16.72
CA MET A 208 9.85 -4.53 -16.94
C MET A 208 8.92 -5.72 -16.76
N ASP A 209 7.73 -5.45 -16.22
CA ASP A 209 6.66 -6.44 -16.17
C ASP A 209 5.87 -6.47 -17.50
N ARG A 210 6.42 -7.21 -18.46
CA ARG A 210 5.79 -7.38 -19.79
C ARG A 210 4.43 -8.11 -19.74
N ARG A 211 4.10 -8.74 -18.61
CA ARG A 211 2.86 -9.51 -18.41
C ARG A 211 1.73 -8.70 -17.75
N ALA A 212 1.94 -7.42 -17.51
CA ALA A 212 0.90 -6.61 -16.85
C ALA A 212 -0.38 -6.53 -17.69
N GLY A 213 -0.29 -6.43 -19.02
CA GLY A 213 -1.43 -6.47 -19.93
C GLY A 213 -2.17 -7.81 -19.89
N ASP A 214 -1.46 -8.92 -19.84
CA ASP A 214 -2.05 -10.26 -19.74
C ASP A 214 -2.81 -10.42 -18.42
N ARG A 215 -2.28 -9.86 -17.32
CA ARG A 215 -2.98 -9.87 -16.02
C ARG A 215 -4.29 -9.11 -16.07
N VAL A 216 -4.32 -7.95 -16.73
CA VAL A 216 -5.57 -7.19 -16.91
C VAL A 216 -6.58 -8.01 -17.73
N ALA A 217 -6.15 -8.66 -18.81
CA ALA A 217 -7.03 -9.51 -19.61
C ALA A 217 -7.60 -10.69 -18.80
N HIS A 218 -6.78 -11.34 -17.97
CA HIS A 218 -7.22 -12.42 -17.09
C HIS A 218 -8.19 -11.94 -16.00
N ALA A 219 -7.94 -10.78 -15.41
CA ALA A 219 -8.81 -10.18 -14.41
C ALA A 219 -10.17 -9.77 -15.02
N LEU A 220 -10.18 -9.19 -16.23
CA LEU A 220 -11.41 -8.91 -16.98
C LEU A 220 -12.24 -10.18 -17.20
N ALA A 221 -11.61 -11.24 -17.71
CA ALA A 221 -12.30 -12.52 -17.91
C ALA A 221 -12.82 -13.12 -16.59
N ALA A 222 -12.11 -12.92 -15.47
CA ALA A 222 -12.58 -13.36 -14.15
C ALA A 222 -13.84 -12.60 -13.70
N VAL A 223 -13.88 -11.27 -13.90
CA VAL A 223 -15.07 -10.46 -13.58
C VAL A 223 -16.25 -10.88 -14.48
N GLU A 224 -16.04 -11.03 -15.79
CA GLU A 224 -17.08 -11.45 -16.72
C GLU A 224 -17.68 -12.81 -16.31
N ARG A 225 -16.85 -13.79 -15.94
CA ARG A 225 -17.33 -15.09 -15.43
C ARG A 225 -18.10 -14.97 -14.12
N ALA A 226 -17.58 -14.23 -13.15
CA ALA A 226 -18.23 -14.03 -11.85
C ALA A 226 -19.55 -13.26 -12.00
N HIS A 227 -19.60 -12.27 -12.90
CA HIS A 227 -20.81 -11.52 -13.24
C HIS A 227 -21.88 -12.43 -13.86
N ALA A 228 -21.52 -13.23 -14.87
CA ALA A 228 -22.42 -14.19 -15.48
C ALA A 228 -22.95 -15.23 -14.47
N GLN A 229 -22.08 -15.71 -13.56
CA GLN A 229 -22.49 -16.62 -12.50
C GLN A 229 -23.47 -15.97 -11.52
N THR A 230 -23.23 -14.71 -11.14
CA THR A 230 -24.12 -13.97 -10.23
C THR A 230 -25.50 -13.77 -10.84
N LEU A 231 -25.58 -13.45 -12.15
CA LEU A 231 -26.85 -13.29 -12.86
C LEU A 231 -27.60 -14.62 -12.95
N ARG A 232 -26.91 -15.72 -13.30
CA ARG A 232 -27.55 -17.05 -13.35
C ARG A 232 -28.12 -17.44 -11.99
N THR A 233 -27.32 -17.32 -10.93
CA THR A 233 -27.76 -17.66 -9.56
C THR A 233 -28.89 -16.76 -9.06
N ALA A 234 -28.92 -15.48 -9.47
CA ALA A 234 -30.00 -14.56 -9.08
C ALA A 234 -31.32 -14.83 -9.81
N GLY A 235 -31.25 -15.41 -11.02
CA GLY A 235 -32.43 -15.79 -11.83
C GLY A 235 -32.90 -17.23 -11.61
N ASP A 236 -32.20 -18.02 -10.80
CA ASP A 236 -32.52 -19.44 -10.55
C ASP A 236 -33.37 -19.56 -9.26
N PRO A 237 -34.66 -19.94 -9.40
CA PRO A 237 -35.55 -20.12 -8.25
C PRO A 237 -35.11 -21.29 -7.34
N ASP A 238 -34.43 -22.30 -7.92
CA ASP A 238 -34.00 -23.52 -7.26
C ASP A 238 -32.55 -23.42 -6.75
N ALA A 239 -31.96 -22.21 -6.78
CA ALA A 239 -30.61 -22.00 -6.31
C ALA A 239 -30.42 -22.43 -4.85
N ALA A 240 -29.36 -23.20 -4.59
CA ALA A 240 -29.05 -23.68 -3.25
C ALA A 240 -28.94 -22.52 -2.23
N PRO A 241 -29.39 -22.70 -0.98
CA PRO A 241 -29.28 -21.69 0.07
C PRO A 241 -27.84 -21.20 0.22
N GLY A 242 -27.61 -19.88 0.12
CA GLY A 242 -26.28 -19.29 0.22
C GLY A 242 -25.49 -19.20 -1.11
N ALA A 243 -26.01 -19.73 -2.22
CA ALA A 243 -25.34 -19.64 -3.53
C ALA A 243 -25.20 -18.20 -4.01
N LEU A 244 -26.27 -17.38 -3.93
CA LEU A 244 -26.26 -15.98 -4.35
C LEU A 244 -25.28 -15.12 -3.50
N PRO A 245 -25.27 -15.17 -2.15
CA PRO A 245 -24.25 -14.50 -1.33
C PRO A 245 -22.81 -14.92 -1.69
N THR A 246 -22.61 -16.18 -2.07
CA THR A 246 -21.28 -16.68 -2.48
C THR A 246 -20.87 -16.13 -3.84
N ALA A 247 -21.78 -16.13 -4.83
CA ALA A 247 -21.54 -15.54 -6.15
C ALA A 247 -21.26 -14.03 -6.06
N ARG A 248 -22.00 -13.30 -5.23
CA ARG A 248 -21.77 -11.87 -4.97
C ARG A 248 -20.40 -11.59 -4.36
N ARG A 249 -19.95 -12.42 -3.41
CA ARG A 249 -18.59 -12.29 -2.83
C ARG A 249 -17.53 -12.54 -3.88
N ALA A 250 -17.71 -13.54 -4.75
CA ALA A 250 -16.80 -13.83 -5.84
C ALA A 250 -16.71 -12.66 -6.85
N LEU A 251 -17.87 -12.08 -7.24
CA LEU A 251 -17.91 -10.91 -8.11
C LEU A 251 -17.24 -9.69 -7.47
N SER A 252 -17.51 -9.42 -6.19
CA SER A 252 -16.86 -8.32 -5.46
C SER A 252 -15.35 -8.50 -5.39
N ALA A 253 -14.86 -9.70 -5.09
CA ALA A 253 -13.43 -9.98 -5.07
C ALA A 253 -12.77 -9.82 -6.45
N ALA A 254 -13.44 -10.29 -7.52
CA ALA A 254 -12.94 -10.14 -8.89
C ALA A 254 -12.88 -8.67 -9.33
N LEU A 255 -13.87 -7.84 -8.95
CA LEU A 255 -13.87 -6.39 -9.23
C LEU A 255 -12.71 -5.65 -8.50
N VAL A 256 -12.45 -6.00 -7.24
CA VAL A 256 -11.32 -5.45 -6.47
C VAL A 256 -9.99 -5.82 -7.14
N GLU A 257 -9.84 -7.09 -7.54
CA GLU A 257 -8.64 -7.56 -8.24
C GLU A 257 -8.46 -6.88 -9.60
N LEU A 258 -9.52 -6.74 -10.41
CA LEU A 258 -9.48 -6.02 -11.68
C LEU A 258 -8.98 -4.59 -11.48
N ARG A 259 -9.49 -3.89 -10.47
CA ARG A 259 -9.08 -2.52 -10.15
C ARG A 259 -7.62 -2.46 -9.77
N ALA A 260 -7.17 -3.33 -8.87
CA ALA A 260 -5.78 -3.37 -8.40
C ALA A 260 -4.79 -3.64 -9.55
N VAL A 261 -5.11 -4.60 -10.43
CA VAL A 261 -4.28 -4.95 -11.58
C VAL A 261 -4.26 -3.83 -12.62
N THR A 262 -5.40 -3.18 -12.86
CA THR A 262 -5.51 -2.05 -13.81
C THR A 262 -4.74 -0.83 -13.30
N ASP A 263 -4.86 -0.49 -12.03
CA ASP A 263 -4.12 0.62 -11.40
C ASP A 263 -2.61 0.37 -11.46
N THR A 264 -2.17 -0.87 -11.24
CA THR A 264 -0.76 -1.25 -11.38
C THR A 264 -0.29 -1.12 -12.82
N ALA A 265 -1.06 -1.65 -13.77
CA ALA A 265 -0.71 -1.63 -15.18
C ALA A 265 -0.69 -0.21 -15.76
N SER A 266 -1.59 0.66 -15.33
CA SER A 266 -1.67 2.05 -15.83
C SER A 266 -0.44 2.90 -15.52
N GLY A 267 0.37 2.51 -14.54
CA GLY A 267 1.60 3.18 -14.17
C GLY A 267 2.87 2.66 -14.89
N GLU A 268 2.75 1.65 -15.75
CA GLU A 268 3.87 1.15 -16.54
C GLU A 268 4.01 1.94 -17.85
N TRP A 269 5.17 2.57 -18.08
CA TRP A 269 5.37 3.54 -19.18
C TRP A 269 5.34 2.93 -20.59
N TRP A 270 5.60 1.64 -20.73
CA TRP A 270 5.79 0.95 -22.00
C TRP A 270 4.65 0.00 -22.36
N GLN A 271 3.53 0.14 -21.66
CA GLN A 271 2.35 -0.69 -21.95
C GLN A 271 1.66 -0.25 -23.23
N ARG A 272 1.21 -1.26 -24.01
CA ARG A 272 0.18 -1.05 -25.03
C ARG A 272 -1.04 -0.44 -24.36
N ALA A 273 -1.78 0.39 -25.12
CA ALA A 273 -3.00 1.00 -24.61
C ALA A 273 -3.88 -0.03 -23.90
N LEU A 274 -4.11 0.19 -22.61
CA LEU A 274 -5.01 -0.65 -21.82
C LEU A 274 -6.43 -0.49 -22.37
N PRO A 275 -7.26 -1.55 -22.39
CA PRO A 275 -8.65 -1.47 -22.83
C PRO A 275 -9.51 -0.77 -21.77
N THR A 276 -9.22 0.51 -21.48
CA THR A 276 -9.82 1.29 -20.40
C THR A 276 -11.34 1.40 -20.54
N GLU A 277 -11.85 1.52 -21.75
CA GLU A 277 -13.30 1.56 -22.00
C GLU A 277 -13.97 0.24 -21.61
N ARG A 278 -13.37 -0.89 -21.99
CA ARG A 278 -13.87 -2.22 -21.64
C ARG A 278 -13.80 -2.46 -20.12
N VAL A 279 -12.69 -2.07 -19.46
CA VAL A 279 -12.56 -2.15 -18.01
C VAL A 279 -13.67 -1.36 -17.32
N THR A 280 -13.86 -0.10 -17.72
CA THR A 280 -14.90 0.77 -17.15
C THR A 280 -16.31 0.23 -17.38
N HIS A 281 -16.57 -0.34 -18.55
CA HIS A 281 -17.86 -0.95 -18.86
C HIS A 281 -18.14 -2.16 -17.97
N VAL A 282 -17.17 -3.06 -17.82
CA VAL A 282 -17.28 -4.29 -17.01
C VAL A 282 -17.41 -3.94 -15.52
N GLU A 283 -16.64 -2.98 -15.01
CA GLU A 283 -16.77 -2.48 -13.64
C GLU A 283 -18.17 -1.94 -13.36
N ARG A 284 -18.69 -1.08 -14.24
CA ARG A 284 -20.04 -0.50 -14.08
C ARG A 284 -21.13 -1.58 -14.14
N ALA A 285 -21.00 -2.57 -15.01
CA ALA A 285 -21.93 -3.68 -15.09
C ALA A 285 -21.91 -4.52 -13.80
N GLY A 286 -20.74 -4.89 -13.32
CA GLY A 286 -20.56 -5.65 -12.08
C GLY A 286 -21.12 -4.94 -10.86
N HIS A 287 -20.82 -3.64 -10.69
CA HIS A 287 -21.36 -2.85 -9.59
C HIS A 287 -22.89 -2.69 -9.64
N ARG A 288 -23.47 -2.51 -10.83
CA ARG A 288 -24.93 -2.47 -11.00
C ARG A 288 -25.58 -3.78 -10.58
N THR A 289 -25.00 -4.91 -10.97
CA THR A 289 -25.50 -6.24 -10.58
C THR A 289 -25.42 -6.47 -9.09
N LEU A 290 -24.29 -6.11 -8.45
CA LEU A 290 -24.18 -6.17 -7.00
C LEU A 290 -25.26 -5.33 -6.30
N ALA A 291 -25.47 -4.09 -6.74
CA ALA A 291 -26.48 -3.21 -6.18
C ALA A 291 -27.92 -3.73 -6.38
N ALA A 292 -28.21 -4.31 -7.56
CA ALA A 292 -29.53 -4.88 -7.86
C ALA A 292 -29.84 -6.10 -6.98
N THR A 293 -28.89 -7.03 -6.87
CA THR A 293 -29.05 -8.25 -6.06
C THR A 293 -29.15 -7.96 -4.55
N VAL A 294 -28.51 -6.88 -4.06
CA VAL A 294 -28.66 -6.45 -2.64
C VAL A 294 -30.07 -5.93 -2.40
N ARG A 295 -30.59 -5.07 -3.28
CA ARG A 295 -31.94 -4.51 -3.18
C ARG A 295 -33.00 -5.61 -3.20
N GLN A 296 -32.90 -6.55 -4.15
CA GLN A 296 -33.84 -7.68 -4.26
C GLN A 296 -33.90 -8.49 -2.97
N HIS A 297 -32.77 -8.78 -2.35
CA HIS A 297 -32.71 -9.52 -1.10
C HIS A 297 -33.31 -8.74 0.09
N GLY A 298 -33.11 -7.42 0.12
CA GLY A 298 -33.70 -6.53 1.13
C GLY A 298 -35.25 -6.48 1.04
N PHE A 299 -35.82 -6.49 -0.17
CA PHE A 299 -37.26 -6.54 -0.36
C PHE A 299 -37.85 -7.89 0.08
N GLN A 300 -37.23 -9.02 -0.30
CA GLN A 300 -37.69 -10.35 0.11
C GLN A 300 -37.64 -10.55 1.63
N ALA A 301 -36.59 -10.05 2.31
CA ALA A 301 -36.49 -10.10 3.75
C ALA A 301 -37.58 -9.24 4.45
N ALA A 302 -37.94 -8.10 3.88
CA ALA A 302 -38.98 -7.23 4.39
C ALA A 302 -40.41 -7.80 4.18
N GLU A 303 -40.63 -8.52 3.10
CA GLU A 303 -41.90 -9.23 2.84
C GLU A 303 -42.05 -10.45 3.76
N GLY A 304 -40.99 -11.26 3.92
CA GLY A 304 -41.02 -12.41 4.83
C GLY A 304 -41.14 -12.05 6.31
N ALA A 305 -40.78 -10.82 6.70
CA ALA A 305 -41.02 -10.32 8.09
C ALA A 305 -42.43 -9.76 8.32
N ARG A 306 -43.23 -9.60 7.27
CA ARG A 306 -44.62 -9.12 7.33
C ARG A 306 -45.65 -10.24 7.20
N ALA A 307 -45.27 -11.40 6.75
CA ALA A 307 -46.06 -12.63 6.67
C ALA A 307 -45.88 -13.46 7.93
#